data_476f19d9c22b4b867c062f5ebcd344f2
#
_entry.id   476f19d9c22b4b867c062f5ebcd344f2
#
_cell.length_a   1.000
_cell.length_b   1.000
_cell.length_c   1.000
_cell.angle_alpha   90.00
_cell.angle_beta   90.00
_cell.angle_gamma   90.00
#
_symmetry.space_group_name_H-M   'P 1'
#
loop_
_entity.id
_entity.type
_entity.pdbx_description
1 polymer ?
#
loop_
_entity_poly.entity_id
_entity_poly.type
_entity_poly.pdbx_seq_one_letter_code
_entity_poly.pdbx_strand_id
1 'polypeptide(L)'
;RAEEDRLMKSDPAGVAKRRDDFLLAVGPEVGWLMHALIIGRGAKRILEVGTSYGYSTAFLAAAARQTGGRVYTMDVAAHKQQYARTQLEAAGLLPQVEWLLGDATQTLKTLQGPFDFVLLDLWKNLYVPCLDLFYGKLAQHAVIVADNMLFPEAARADAEAYRAAVKVKGNLQSVLLPIGNGIELSCLWT
;
A
#
# COMPACT_ATOMS: atom_id res chain seq x y z
N ARG A 1 -16.87 8.39 0.32
CA ARG A 1 -16.86 6.93 0.20
C ARG A 1 -18.21 6.39 -0.29
N ALA A 2 -19.34 6.66 0.39
CA ALA A 2 -20.67 6.19 -0.07
C ALA A 2 -21.04 6.70 -1.47
N GLU A 3 -20.64 7.91 -1.83
CA GLU A 3 -20.84 8.49 -3.17
C GLU A 3 -19.89 7.84 -4.21
N GLU A 4 -18.67 7.59 -3.85
CA GLU A 4 -17.69 6.87 -4.67
C GLU A 4 -18.16 5.45 -4.96
N ASP A 5 -18.62 4.73 -3.94
CA ASP A 5 -19.19 3.38 -4.09
C ASP A 5 -20.43 3.37 -4.99
N ARG A 6 -21.26 4.41 -4.91
CA ARG A 6 -22.42 4.58 -5.76
C ARG A 6 -22.02 4.85 -7.21
N LEU A 7 -21.07 5.75 -7.44
CA LEU A 7 -20.54 6.08 -8.75
C LEU A 7 -19.84 4.88 -9.40
N MET A 8 -19.06 4.14 -8.63
CA MET A 8 -18.41 2.90 -9.09
C MET A 8 -19.39 1.85 -9.59
N LYS A 9 -20.60 1.79 -9.00
CA LYS A 9 -21.67 0.88 -9.42
C LYS A 9 -22.48 1.40 -10.60
N SER A 10 -22.70 2.72 -10.70
CA SER A 10 -23.59 3.33 -11.71
C SER A 10 -22.86 3.76 -12.98
N ASP A 11 -21.59 4.17 -12.90
CA ASP A 11 -20.76 4.62 -14.04
C ASP A 11 -19.30 4.21 -13.88
N PRO A 12 -18.97 2.91 -14.01
CA PRO A 12 -17.60 2.42 -13.88
C PRO A 12 -16.63 3.06 -14.89
N ALA A 13 -17.12 3.38 -16.10
CA ALA A 13 -16.29 3.99 -17.15
C ALA A 13 -15.99 5.47 -16.86
N GLY A 14 -16.95 6.21 -16.32
CA GLY A 14 -16.76 7.59 -15.87
C GLY A 14 -15.83 7.68 -14.67
N VAL A 15 -15.96 6.76 -13.71
CA VAL A 15 -15.03 6.63 -12.59
C VAL A 15 -13.62 6.31 -13.08
N ALA A 16 -13.48 5.42 -14.07
CA ALA A 16 -12.16 5.09 -14.64
C ALA A 16 -11.47 6.31 -15.26
N LYS A 17 -12.21 7.25 -15.83
CA LYS A 17 -11.68 8.51 -16.39
C LYS A 17 -11.34 9.55 -15.32
N ARG A 18 -11.95 9.46 -14.15
CA ARG A 18 -11.82 10.41 -13.03
C ARG A 18 -11.10 9.79 -11.83
N ARG A 19 -10.37 8.70 -12.04
CA ARG A 19 -9.67 7.95 -10.98
C ARG A 19 -8.80 8.83 -10.09
N ASP A 20 -8.19 9.86 -10.66
CA ASP A 20 -7.31 10.77 -9.94
C ASP A 20 -8.04 11.79 -9.06
N ASP A 21 -9.37 11.91 -9.23
CA ASP A 21 -10.18 12.83 -8.41
C ASP A 21 -10.62 12.19 -7.07
N PHE A 22 -10.51 10.88 -6.92
CA PHE A 22 -11.03 10.18 -5.75
C PHE A 22 -9.97 9.94 -4.67
N LEU A 23 -10.36 10.17 -3.42
CA LEU A 23 -9.63 9.72 -2.24
C LEU A 23 -10.07 8.27 -1.91
N LEU A 24 -9.37 7.29 -2.45
CA LEU A 24 -9.60 5.87 -2.17
C LEU A 24 -8.82 5.46 -0.92
N ALA A 25 -9.27 5.94 0.25
CA ALA A 25 -8.57 5.70 1.51
C ALA A 25 -8.81 4.26 2.02
N VAL A 26 -7.75 3.64 2.54
CA VAL A 26 -7.79 2.30 3.17
C VAL A 26 -8.78 2.19 4.33
N GLY A 27 -9.14 3.31 4.95
CA GLY A 27 -10.01 3.38 6.13
C GLY A 27 -9.23 3.28 7.45
N PRO A 28 -9.86 3.71 8.57
CA PRO A 28 -9.17 3.79 9.86
C PRO A 28 -8.79 2.42 10.43
N GLU A 29 -9.61 1.40 10.24
CA GLU A 29 -9.34 0.05 10.75
C GLU A 29 -8.06 -0.54 10.10
N VAL A 30 -7.92 -0.38 8.78
CA VAL A 30 -6.71 -0.81 8.05
C VAL A 30 -5.52 0.03 8.46
N GLY A 31 -5.70 1.35 8.60
CA GLY A 31 -4.65 2.25 9.08
C GLY A 31 -4.10 1.83 10.44
N TRP A 32 -4.97 1.57 11.42
CA TRP A 32 -4.57 1.12 12.76
C TRP A 32 -3.98 -0.28 12.77
N LEU A 33 -4.48 -1.20 11.93
CA LEU A 33 -3.87 -2.52 11.77
C LEU A 33 -2.42 -2.40 11.30
N MET A 34 -2.16 -1.62 10.25
CA MET A 34 -0.80 -1.41 9.73
C MET A 34 0.10 -0.75 10.77
N HIS A 35 -0.40 0.27 11.47
CA HIS A 35 0.33 0.92 12.56
C HIS A 35 0.75 -0.10 13.63
N ALA A 36 -0.18 -0.95 14.09
CA ALA A 36 0.10 -1.97 15.10
C ALA A 36 1.11 -3.02 14.61
N LEU A 37 1.00 -3.47 13.35
CA LEU A 37 1.94 -4.43 12.76
C LEU A 37 3.36 -3.85 12.66
N ILE A 38 3.50 -2.59 12.25
CA ILE A 38 4.78 -1.89 12.16
C ILE A 38 5.44 -1.78 13.54
N ILE A 39 4.67 -1.37 14.56
CA ILE A 39 5.16 -1.28 15.94
C ILE A 39 5.55 -2.66 16.47
N GLY A 40 4.64 -3.65 16.36
CA GLY A 40 4.89 -5.02 16.83
C GLY A 40 6.09 -5.70 16.17
N ARG A 41 6.31 -5.42 14.88
CA ARG A 41 7.47 -5.89 14.13
C ARG A 41 8.75 -5.10 14.46
N GLY A 42 8.64 -3.88 14.95
CA GLY A 42 9.75 -2.94 15.08
C GLY A 42 10.30 -2.50 13.72
N ALA A 43 9.44 -2.38 12.71
CA ALA A 43 9.84 -2.13 11.33
C ALA A 43 10.58 -0.80 11.17
N LYS A 44 11.70 -0.81 10.45
CA LYS A 44 12.55 0.35 10.19
C LYS A 44 12.45 0.85 8.76
N ARG A 45 12.26 -0.05 7.80
CA ARG A 45 12.15 0.27 6.39
C ARG A 45 10.78 -0.16 5.88
N ILE A 46 9.92 0.82 5.68
CA ILE A 46 8.51 0.65 5.32
C ILE A 46 8.34 1.11 3.88
N LEU A 47 7.88 0.22 3.03
CA LEU A 47 7.58 0.51 1.62
C LEU A 47 6.07 0.73 1.47
N GLU A 48 5.68 1.82 0.83
CA GLU A 48 4.31 2.10 0.42
C GLU A 48 4.26 2.26 -1.10
N VAL A 49 3.49 1.40 -1.75
CA VAL A 49 3.28 1.45 -3.20
C VAL A 49 1.87 1.95 -3.46
N GLY A 50 1.76 3.25 -3.73
CA GLY A 50 0.51 4.01 -3.83
C GLY A 50 0.36 5.01 -2.67
N THR A 51 0.91 6.23 -2.83
CA THR A 51 0.78 7.33 -1.84
C THR A 51 -0.63 7.91 -1.82
N SER A 52 -1.19 8.12 -3.03
CA SER A 52 -2.41 8.90 -3.22
C SER A 52 -2.34 10.22 -2.44
N TYR A 53 -3.39 10.60 -1.71
CA TYR A 53 -3.46 11.80 -0.88
C TYR A 53 -2.83 11.64 0.53
N GLY A 54 -2.10 10.53 0.80
CA GLY A 54 -1.30 10.34 2.00
C GLY A 54 -2.06 9.85 3.23
N TYR A 55 -3.28 9.33 3.07
CA TYR A 55 -4.05 8.83 4.20
C TYR A 55 -3.36 7.66 4.91
N SER A 56 -3.00 6.62 4.18
CA SER A 56 -2.22 5.47 4.68
C SER A 56 -0.83 5.92 5.13
N THR A 57 -0.17 6.78 4.35
CA THR A 57 1.15 7.32 4.65
C THR A 57 1.21 7.95 6.05
N ALA A 58 0.14 8.62 6.51
CA ALA A 58 0.09 9.21 7.85
C ALA A 58 0.18 8.16 8.97
N PHE A 59 -0.53 7.02 8.85
CA PHE A 59 -0.45 5.91 9.80
C PHE A 59 0.93 5.24 9.78
N LEU A 60 1.48 5.03 8.57
CA LEU A 60 2.80 4.44 8.41
C LEU A 60 3.89 5.35 8.99
N ALA A 61 3.83 6.66 8.72
CA ALA A 61 4.79 7.63 9.23
C ALA A 61 4.69 7.81 10.76
N ALA A 62 3.47 7.78 11.33
CA ALA A 62 3.28 7.81 12.77
C ALA A 62 3.92 6.59 13.46
N ALA A 63 3.76 5.39 12.89
CA ALA A 63 4.40 4.18 13.36
C ALA A 63 5.93 4.24 13.16
N ALA A 64 6.39 4.68 11.99
CA ALA A 64 7.81 4.86 11.70
C ALA A 64 8.51 5.78 12.69
N ARG A 65 7.86 6.87 13.11
CA ARG A 65 8.38 7.77 14.15
C ARG A 65 8.62 7.03 15.48
N GLN A 66 7.71 6.14 15.88
CA GLN A 66 7.85 5.38 17.12
C GLN A 66 8.92 4.30 17.02
N THR A 67 9.04 3.64 15.87
CA THR A 67 10.08 2.61 15.67
C THR A 67 11.45 3.22 15.34
N GLY A 68 11.55 4.52 15.02
CA GLY A 68 12.77 5.15 14.48
C GLY A 68 13.05 4.69 13.04
N GLY A 69 11.99 4.33 12.31
CA GLY A 69 12.04 3.89 10.91
C GLY A 69 11.76 5.01 9.91
N ARG A 70 11.62 4.63 8.63
CA ARG A 70 11.32 5.52 7.51
C ARG A 70 10.37 4.85 6.54
N VAL A 71 9.43 5.64 6.01
CA VAL A 71 8.51 5.25 4.94
C VAL A 71 9.08 5.70 3.60
N TYR A 72 9.13 4.79 2.65
CA TYR A 72 9.43 5.04 1.23
C TYR A 72 8.12 4.93 0.48
N THR A 73 7.53 6.06 0.13
CA THR A 73 6.22 6.10 -0.54
C THR A 73 6.34 6.52 -1.99
N MET A 74 5.59 5.89 -2.89
CA MET A 74 5.65 6.19 -4.32
C MET A 74 4.26 6.37 -4.95
N ASP A 75 4.19 7.31 -5.89
CA ASP A 75 3.00 7.57 -6.71
C ASP A 75 3.40 8.22 -8.03
N VAL A 76 2.56 8.10 -9.05
CA VAL A 76 2.72 8.77 -10.34
C VAL A 76 2.17 10.20 -10.34
N ALA A 77 1.26 10.52 -9.41
CA ALA A 77 0.52 11.76 -9.35
C ALA A 77 1.21 12.80 -8.46
N ALA A 78 2.01 13.70 -9.06
CA ALA A 78 2.75 14.72 -8.33
C ALA A 78 1.85 15.61 -7.46
N HIS A 79 0.65 15.98 -7.94
CA HIS A 79 -0.28 16.84 -7.20
C HIS A 79 -0.80 16.16 -5.93
N LYS A 80 -1.05 14.82 -5.96
CA LYS A 80 -1.45 14.05 -4.80
C LYS A 80 -0.34 13.99 -3.76
N GLN A 81 0.88 13.67 -4.18
CA GLN A 81 2.03 13.68 -3.28
C GLN A 81 2.29 15.05 -2.67
N GLN A 82 2.10 16.13 -3.43
CA GLN A 82 2.25 17.49 -2.88
C GLN A 82 1.22 17.79 -1.80
N TYR A 83 -0.04 17.39 -2.02
CA TYR A 83 -1.08 17.49 -1.00
C TYR A 83 -0.72 16.67 0.24
N ALA A 84 -0.34 15.40 0.06
CA ALA A 84 0.07 14.51 1.15
C ALA A 84 1.22 15.11 1.98
N ARG A 85 2.23 15.69 1.33
CA ARG A 85 3.36 16.37 2.00
C ARG A 85 2.87 17.49 2.91
N THR A 86 1.97 18.35 2.44
CA THR A 86 1.40 19.45 3.25
C THR A 86 0.68 18.92 4.48
N GLN A 87 -0.11 17.84 4.34
CA GLN A 87 -0.83 17.26 5.47
C GLN A 87 0.13 16.61 6.49
N LEU A 88 1.15 15.89 6.02
CA LEU A 88 2.13 15.26 6.90
C LEU A 88 3.04 16.29 7.58
N GLU A 89 3.34 17.41 6.92
CA GLU A 89 4.06 18.53 7.52
C GLU A 89 3.28 19.14 8.68
N ALA A 90 1.99 19.42 8.47
CA ALA A 90 1.10 19.91 9.52
C ALA A 90 0.98 18.94 10.70
N ALA A 91 1.08 17.65 10.46
CA ALA A 91 1.09 16.59 11.49
C ALA A 91 2.47 16.35 12.13
N GLY A 92 3.52 17.03 11.69
CA GLY A 92 4.91 16.81 12.16
C GLY A 92 5.48 15.45 11.80
N LEU A 93 5.00 14.83 10.69
CA LEU A 93 5.38 13.49 10.23
C LEU A 93 6.25 13.51 8.97
N LEU A 94 6.47 14.66 8.38
CA LEU A 94 7.24 14.81 7.13
C LEU A 94 8.66 14.20 7.21
N PRO A 95 9.41 14.34 8.32
CA PRO A 95 10.77 13.80 8.42
C PRO A 95 10.85 12.26 8.32
N GLN A 96 9.74 11.55 8.55
CA GLN A 96 9.70 10.09 8.50
C GLN A 96 9.50 9.55 7.07
N VAL A 97 9.26 10.41 6.07
CA VAL A 97 8.83 9.99 4.75
C VAL A 97 9.83 10.37 3.67
N GLU A 98 10.17 9.42 2.84
CA GLU A 98 10.90 9.61 1.58
C GLU A 98 9.91 9.47 0.41
N TRP A 99 9.89 10.49 -0.44
CA TRP A 99 8.90 10.65 -1.50
C TRP A 99 9.51 10.30 -2.85
N LEU A 100 8.94 9.31 -3.50
CA LEU A 100 9.39 8.80 -4.79
C LEU A 100 8.31 9.05 -5.83
N LEU A 101 8.52 10.03 -6.71
CA LEU A 101 7.60 10.33 -7.79
C LEU A 101 7.95 9.49 -9.02
N GLY A 102 6.99 8.70 -9.51
CA GLY A 102 7.17 7.93 -10.71
C GLY A 102 6.38 6.63 -10.75
N ASP A 103 6.49 5.92 -11.86
CA ASP A 103 5.90 4.59 -12.02
C ASP A 103 6.50 3.59 -11.03
N ALA A 104 5.63 2.87 -10.32
CA ALA A 104 6.03 1.92 -9.27
C ALA A 104 6.95 0.82 -9.82
N THR A 105 6.67 0.31 -11.04
CA THR A 105 7.46 -0.78 -11.62
C THR A 105 8.86 -0.32 -12.02
N GLN A 106 9.05 0.95 -12.35
CA GLN A 106 10.38 1.51 -12.62
C GLN A 106 11.10 1.89 -11.33
N THR A 107 10.40 2.55 -10.41
CA THR A 107 10.95 2.96 -9.10
C THR A 107 11.42 1.76 -8.29
N LEU A 108 10.63 0.69 -8.24
CA LEU A 108 10.98 -0.54 -7.52
C LEU A 108 12.23 -1.24 -8.08
N LYS A 109 12.59 -1.07 -9.36
CA LYS A 109 13.83 -1.66 -9.91
C LYS A 109 15.08 -1.09 -9.25
N THR A 110 15.08 0.20 -8.97
CA THR A 110 16.25 0.94 -8.46
C THR A 110 16.27 1.06 -6.94
N LEU A 111 15.11 1.02 -6.30
CA LEU A 111 14.99 1.16 -4.85
C LEU A 111 15.60 -0.05 -4.13
N GLN A 112 16.47 0.20 -3.16
CA GLN A 112 17.17 -0.84 -2.41
C GLN A 112 16.40 -1.24 -1.14
N GLY A 113 16.38 -2.55 -0.84
CA GLY A 113 15.89 -3.12 0.42
C GLY A 113 16.97 -3.17 1.51
N PRO A 114 16.83 -4.00 2.55
CA PRO A 114 15.63 -4.83 2.76
C PRO A 114 14.47 -4.04 3.38
N PHE A 115 13.22 -4.43 3.06
CA PHE A 115 12.00 -3.83 3.61
C PHE A 115 11.40 -4.74 4.67
N ASP A 116 11.08 -4.17 5.85
CA ASP A 116 10.43 -4.87 6.96
C ASP A 116 8.92 -4.94 6.82
N PHE A 117 8.34 -3.93 6.18
CA PHE A 117 6.90 -3.81 5.97
C PHE A 117 6.63 -3.25 4.58
N VAL A 118 5.61 -3.78 3.90
CA VAL A 118 5.15 -3.30 2.59
C VAL A 118 3.64 -3.11 2.61
N LEU A 119 3.18 -1.91 2.23
CA LEU A 119 1.80 -1.67 1.81
C LEU A 119 1.74 -1.67 0.29
N LEU A 120 0.87 -2.49 -0.28
CA LEU A 120 0.58 -2.55 -1.71
C LEU A 120 -0.84 -2.07 -1.94
N ASP A 121 -0.99 -0.82 -2.40
CA ASP A 121 -2.28 -0.15 -2.58
C ASP A 121 -2.27 0.76 -3.81
N LEU A 122 -2.19 0.13 -4.98
CA LEU A 122 -2.27 0.78 -6.28
C LEU A 122 -3.24 0.01 -7.19
N TRP A 123 -3.17 0.19 -8.52
CA TRP A 123 -4.02 -0.55 -9.47
C TRP A 123 -3.72 -2.05 -9.43
N LYS A 124 -4.77 -2.89 -9.31
CA LYS A 124 -4.65 -4.34 -9.04
C LYS A 124 -3.83 -5.10 -10.09
N ASN A 125 -3.93 -4.70 -11.36
CA ASN A 125 -3.12 -5.26 -12.46
C ASN A 125 -1.60 -5.09 -12.25
N LEU A 126 -1.17 -4.18 -11.36
CA LEU A 126 0.23 -3.96 -11.02
C LEU A 126 0.69 -4.73 -9.77
N TYR A 127 -0.21 -5.42 -9.06
CA TYR A 127 0.13 -6.12 -7.81
C TYR A 127 1.15 -7.23 -8.03
N VAL A 128 0.93 -8.10 -9.02
CA VAL A 128 1.87 -9.18 -9.35
C VAL A 128 3.21 -8.62 -9.83
N PRO A 129 3.27 -7.68 -10.81
CA PRO A 129 4.54 -7.05 -11.20
C PRO A 129 5.30 -6.40 -10.06
N CYS A 130 4.61 -5.69 -9.15
CA CYS A 130 5.25 -5.07 -7.99
C CYS A 130 5.78 -6.12 -6.99
N LEU A 131 5.00 -7.17 -6.71
CA LEU A 131 5.43 -8.29 -5.87
C LEU A 131 6.75 -8.87 -6.38
N ASP A 132 6.86 -9.16 -7.67
CA ASP A 132 8.07 -9.74 -8.27
C ASP A 132 9.29 -8.81 -8.12
N LEU A 133 9.07 -7.49 -8.15
CA LEU A 133 10.14 -6.49 -8.05
C LEU A 133 10.62 -6.26 -6.60
N PHE A 134 9.73 -6.33 -5.62
CA PHE A 134 10.13 -6.10 -4.22
C PHE A 134 10.38 -7.40 -3.43
N TYR A 135 9.91 -8.55 -3.88
CA TYR A 135 10.02 -9.81 -3.15
C TYR A 135 11.45 -10.14 -2.72
N GLY A 136 12.42 -10.05 -3.62
CA GLY A 136 13.84 -10.26 -3.31
C GLY A 136 14.48 -9.17 -2.45
N LYS A 137 13.71 -8.14 -2.08
CA LYS A 137 14.12 -7.00 -1.25
C LYS A 137 13.41 -6.99 0.11
N LEU A 138 12.76 -8.08 0.48
CA LEU A 138 12.12 -8.23 1.77
C LEU A 138 13.15 -8.61 2.83
N ALA A 139 13.00 -8.04 4.02
CA ALA A 139 13.71 -8.48 5.19
C ALA A 139 13.15 -9.82 5.68
N GLN A 140 13.93 -10.55 6.46
CA GLN A 140 13.44 -11.73 7.17
C GLN A 140 12.23 -11.35 8.04
N HIS A 141 11.17 -12.14 7.99
CA HIS A 141 9.89 -11.89 8.67
C HIS A 141 9.19 -10.57 8.23
N ALA A 142 9.46 -10.10 7.02
CA ALA A 142 8.76 -8.95 6.47
C ALA A 142 7.25 -9.20 6.39
N VAL A 143 6.49 -8.16 6.67
CA VAL A 143 5.02 -8.17 6.58
C VAL A 143 4.59 -7.42 5.33
N ILE A 144 3.66 -8.00 4.58
CA ILE A 144 3.05 -7.37 3.39
C ILE A 144 1.55 -7.24 3.65
N VAL A 145 1.02 -6.06 3.44
CA VAL A 145 -0.42 -5.75 3.43
C VAL A 145 -0.80 -5.34 2.02
N ALA A 146 -1.64 -6.13 1.35
CA ALA A 146 -2.23 -5.78 0.06
C ALA A 146 -3.71 -5.41 0.27
N ASP A 147 -4.08 -4.17 -0.05
CA ASP A 147 -5.44 -3.66 0.19
C ASP A 147 -6.40 -3.95 -0.96
N ASN A 148 -7.71 -3.73 -0.74
CA ASN A 148 -8.82 -3.87 -1.69
C ASN A 148 -8.90 -5.26 -2.37
N MET A 149 -8.68 -6.33 -1.63
CA MET A 149 -8.68 -7.71 -2.17
C MET A 149 -10.10 -8.26 -2.44
N LEU A 150 -11.12 -7.63 -1.87
CA LEU A 150 -12.53 -8.03 -2.01
C LEU A 150 -13.36 -7.02 -2.81
N PHE A 151 -12.84 -5.83 -3.07
CA PHE A 151 -13.53 -4.76 -3.77
C PHE A 151 -12.53 -3.87 -4.55
N PRO A 152 -12.90 -3.37 -5.75
CA PRO A 152 -14.16 -3.58 -6.46
C PRO A 152 -14.23 -4.94 -7.15
N GLU A 153 -15.43 -5.43 -7.39
CA GLU A 153 -15.69 -6.72 -8.06
C GLU A 153 -14.99 -6.83 -9.42
N ALA A 154 -14.91 -5.72 -10.16
CA ALA A 154 -14.24 -5.65 -11.46
C ALA A 154 -12.72 -5.96 -11.40
N ALA A 155 -12.10 -5.87 -10.22
CA ALA A 155 -10.68 -6.17 -10.01
C ALA A 155 -10.45 -7.56 -9.38
N ARG A 156 -11.48 -8.38 -9.23
CA ARG A 156 -11.40 -9.69 -8.58
C ARG A 156 -10.37 -10.60 -9.23
N ALA A 157 -10.33 -10.67 -10.55
CA ALA A 157 -9.40 -11.53 -11.28
C ALA A 157 -7.92 -11.17 -10.97
N ASP A 158 -7.60 -9.88 -10.92
CA ASP A 158 -6.25 -9.41 -10.57
C ASP A 158 -5.92 -9.69 -9.10
N ALA A 159 -6.89 -9.55 -8.20
CA ALA A 159 -6.71 -9.88 -6.79
C ALA A 159 -6.46 -11.38 -6.59
N GLU A 160 -7.19 -12.24 -7.28
CA GLU A 160 -6.96 -13.69 -7.28
C GLU A 160 -5.61 -14.07 -7.88
N ALA A 161 -5.19 -13.41 -8.97
CA ALA A 161 -3.87 -13.59 -9.57
C ALA A 161 -2.75 -13.21 -8.58
N TYR A 162 -2.89 -12.11 -7.84
CA TYR A 162 -1.94 -11.72 -6.79
C TYR A 162 -1.86 -12.80 -5.69
N ARG A 163 -3.00 -13.28 -5.18
CA ARG A 163 -3.03 -14.33 -4.17
C ARG A 163 -2.38 -15.63 -4.64
N ALA A 164 -2.59 -16.00 -5.91
CA ALA A 164 -1.92 -17.13 -6.53
C ALA A 164 -0.40 -16.92 -6.60
N ALA A 165 0.05 -15.72 -7.00
CA ALA A 165 1.46 -15.37 -7.06
C ALA A 165 2.13 -15.43 -5.66
N VAL A 166 1.45 -14.96 -4.61
CA VAL A 166 1.93 -15.08 -3.22
C VAL A 166 2.14 -16.55 -2.84
N LYS A 167 1.18 -17.43 -3.15
CA LYS A 167 1.29 -18.87 -2.86
C LYS A 167 2.47 -19.53 -3.58
N VAL A 168 2.73 -19.13 -4.82
CA VAL A 168 3.85 -19.68 -5.63
C VAL A 168 5.21 -19.35 -5.01
N LYS A 169 5.35 -18.27 -4.25
CA LYS A 169 6.62 -17.92 -3.57
C LYS A 169 7.04 -18.95 -2.50
N GLY A 170 6.09 -19.75 -1.99
CA GLY A 170 6.36 -20.89 -1.12
C GLY A 170 6.73 -20.56 0.33
N ASN A 171 7.35 -19.42 0.56
CA ASN A 171 7.74 -18.92 1.88
C ASN A 171 7.00 -17.63 2.31
N LEU A 172 5.92 -17.27 1.61
CA LEU A 172 4.96 -16.26 2.05
C LEU A 172 3.72 -16.97 2.60
N GLN A 173 3.54 -16.94 3.92
CA GLN A 173 2.28 -17.32 4.53
C GLN A 173 1.31 -16.16 4.46
N SER A 174 0.09 -16.40 4.01
CA SER A 174 -0.90 -15.35 3.85
C SER A 174 -2.29 -15.73 4.33
N VAL A 175 -3.06 -14.72 4.71
CA VAL A 175 -4.46 -14.81 5.11
C VAL A 175 -5.24 -13.64 4.55
N LEU A 176 -6.44 -13.93 3.99
CA LEU A 176 -7.39 -12.91 3.58
C LEU A 176 -8.24 -12.49 4.80
N LEU A 177 -8.15 -11.21 5.16
CA LEU A 177 -8.91 -10.62 6.27
C LEU A 177 -10.04 -9.75 5.70
N PRO A 178 -11.28 -9.90 6.15
CA PRO A 178 -12.43 -9.10 5.71
C PRO A 178 -12.48 -7.75 6.47
N ILE A 179 -11.38 -7.00 6.44
CA ILE A 179 -11.25 -5.67 7.06
C ILE A 179 -11.19 -4.64 5.93
N GLY A 180 -11.91 -3.54 6.06
CA GLY A 180 -12.02 -2.54 5.00
C GLY A 180 -12.62 -3.13 3.73
N ASN A 181 -11.90 -3.03 2.62
CA ASN A 181 -12.25 -3.64 1.33
C ASN A 181 -11.57 -5.01 1.11
N GLY A 182 -11.15 -5.67 2.20
CA GLY A 182 -10.40 -6.91 2.19
C GLY A 182 -8.89 -6.69 2.10
N ILE A 183 -8.15 -7.38 2.95
CA ILE A 183 -6.68 -7.31 3.01
C ILE A 183 -6.10 -8.71 2.85
N GLU A 184 -5.15 -8.89 1.94
CA GLU A 184 -4.25 -10.04 2.01
C GLU A 184 -3.07 -9.67 2.89
N LEU A 185 -3.02 -10.24 4.08
CA LEU A 185 -1.90 -10.10 5.02
C LEU A 185 -0.94 -11.26 4.81
N SER A 186 0.31 -10.95 4.45
CA SER A 186 1.34 -11.98 4.22
C SER A 186 2.56 -11.74 5.11
N CYS A 187 3.22 -12.81 5.50
CA CYS A 187 4.48 -12.76 6.24
C CYS A 187 5.52 -13.64 5.55
N LEU A 188 6.72 -13.09 5.32
CA LEU A 188 7.87 -13.85 4.85
C LEU A 188 8.42 -14.67 6.03
N TRP A 189 8.45 -15.97 5.89
CA TRP A 189 9.09 -16.86 6.85
C TRP A 189 10.18 -17.69 6.18
N THR A 190 11.23 -17.94 6.88
CA THR A 190 12.40 -18.67 6.40
C THR A 190 12.73 -19.80 7.37
#